data_b52f9f46738eb26abcacbcb03769aa30
#
_entry.id   b52f9f46738eb26abcacbcb03769aa30
#
_cell.length_a   1.000
_cell.length_b   1.000
_cell.length_c   1.000
_cell.angle_alpha   90.00
_cell.angle_beta   90.00
_cell.angle_gamma   90.00
#
_symmetry.space_group_name_H-M   'P 1'
#
loop_
_entity.id
_entity.type
_entity.pdbx_description
1 polymer ?
#
loop_
_entity_poly.entity_id
_entity_poly.type
_entity_poly.pdbx_seq_one_letter_code
_entity_poly.pdbx_strand_id
1 'polypeptide(L)'
;MKIIKTQNRFIKTKIPAPGTFKIIKSLTKSESRSMQGQLPIIWSKAEGHSLVDIGGNKFIDFTSTIFVANIGHSNNNLIKNLKKALDKKLLHSYAYFNSSREKYLKNLVKFAGKNFEKAFLMSAGTEATEAALKLMRLYGQKV
;
A
#
# COMPACT_ATOMS: atom_id res chain seq x y z
N MET A 1 -34.18 2.22 5.46
CA MET A 1 -32.91 2.88 5.88
C MET A 1 -32.80 4.23 5.17
N LYS A 2 -32.46 5.29 5.89
CA LYS A 2 -32.29 6.62 5.27
C LYS A 2 -30.94 6.63 4.47
N ILE A 3 -31.01 7.00 3.19
CA ILE A 3 -29.81 7.18 2.35
C ILE A 3 -29.06 8.42 2.84
N ILE A 4 -27.77 8.31 3.01
CA ILE A 4 -26.89 9.43 3.35
C ILE A 4 -26.05 9.76 2.12
N LYS A 5 -26.19 10.99 1.60
CA LYS A 5 -25.45 11.48 0.45
C LYS A 5 -24.83 12.84 0.77
N THR A 6 -23.53 12.94 0.64
CA THR A 6 -22.75 14.18 0.72
C THR A 6 -21.79 14.24 -0.48
N GLN A 7 -21.02 15.30 -0.61
CA GLN A 7 -20.00 15.42 -1.66
C GLN A 7 -19.02 14.22 -1.69
N ASN A 8 -18.62 13.75 -0.53
CA ASN A 8 -17.54 12.75 -0.41
C ASN A 8 -18.01 11.39 0.14
N ARG A 9 -19.25 11.28 0.63
CA ARG A 9 -19.80 10.06 1.25
C ARG A 9 -21.16 9.71 0.66
N PHE A 10 -21.36 8.43 0.36
CA PHE A 10 -22.65 7.93 -0.09
C PHE A 10 -22.96 6.57 0.56
N ILE A 11 -23.94 6.54 1.48
CA ILE A 11 -24.33 5.31 2.17
C ILE A 11 -25.75 4.97 1.73
N LYS A 12 -25.89 3.86 1.01
CA LYS A 12 -27.16 3.39 0.43
C LYS A 12 -27.62 2.04 0.96
N THR A 13 -26.77 1.29 1.66
CA THR A 13 -27.13 0.02 2.30
C THR A 13 -26.82 0.06 3.79
N LYS A 14 -27.26 -0.96 4.54
CA LYS A 14 -26.80 -1.15 5.93
C LYS A 14 -25.28 -1.30 5.96
N ILE A 15 -24.67 -0.93 7.07
CA ILE A 15 -23.25 -1.15 7.35
C ILE A 15 -23.20 -2.16 8.52
N PRO A 16 -22.55 -3.30 8.35
CA PRO A 16 -21.90 -3.81 7.15
C PRO A 16 -22.84 -4.10 5.99
N ALA A 17 -22.35 -3.97 4.77
CA ALA A 17 -23.14 -4.27 3.56
C ALA A 17 -23.60 -5.74 3.51
N PRO A 18 -24.75 -6.04 2.90
CA PRO A 18 -25.19 -7.41 2.71
C PRO A 18 -24.11 -8.28 2.06
N GLY A 19 -23.91 -9.48 2.59
CA GLY A 19 -22.85 -10.41 2.11
C GLY A 19 -21.49 -10.26 2.80
N THR A 20 -21.21 -9.17 3.51
CA THR A 20 -19.95 -8.93 4.21
C THR A 20 -19.57 -10.07 5.14
N PHE A 21 -20.45 -10.50 6.03
CA PHE A 21 -20.13 -11.57 6.99
C PHE A 21 -19.90 -12.94 6.34
N LYS A 22 -20.52 -13.21 5.18
CA LYS A 22 -20.22 -14.44 4.41
C LYS A 22 -18.75 -14.46 3.95
N ILE A 23 -18.26 -13.34 3.46
CA ILE A 23 -16.86 -13.19 3.02
C ILE A 23 -15.92 -13.27 4.22
N ILE A 24 -16.19 -12.53 5.31
CA ILE A 24 -15.37 -12.58 6.53
C ILE A 24 -15.29 -14.01 7.07
N LYS A 25 -16.43 -14.72 7.18
CA LYS A 25 -16.45 -16.12 7.63
C LYS A 25 -15.62 -17.05 6.73
N SER A 26 -15.53 -16.76 5.45
CA SER A 26 -14.67 -17.49 4.52
C SER A 26 -13.20 -17.18 4.76
N LEU A 27 -12.86 -15.91 4.88
CA LEU A 27 -11.49 -15.45 5.14
C LEU A 27 -10.93 -16.01 6.46
N THR A 28 -11.70 -15.99 7.54
CA THR A 28 -11.27 -16.49 8.87
C THR A 28 -10.91 -17.98 8.90
N LYS A 29 -11.29 -18.76 7.88
CA LYS A 29 -10.87 -20.15 7.75
C LYS A 29 -9.45 -20.34 7.22
N SER A 30 -8.94 -19.36 6.46
CA SER A 30 -7.68 -19.47 5.73
C SER A 30 -6.67 -18.39 6.12
N GLU A 31 -7.11 -17.34 6.80
CA GLU A 31 -6.29 -16.20 7.17
C GLU A 31 -5.82 -16.27 8.62
N SER A 32 -4.59 -15.86 8.87
CA SER A 32 -4.03 -15.81 10.22
C SER A 32 -4.86 -14.92 11.15
N ARG A 33 -4.94 -15.28 12.42
CA ARG A 33 -5.61 -14.49 13.47
C ARG A 33 -5.09 -13.06 13.57
N SER A 34 -3.81 -12.81 13.30
CA SER A 34 -3.20 -11.49 13.33
C SER A 34 -3.79 -10.52 12.31
N MET A 35 -4.39 -11.01 11.23
CA MET A 35 -5.05 -10.22 10.20
C MET A 35 -6.55 -10.03 10.44
N GLN A 36 -7.11 -10.73 11.43
CA GLN A 36 -8.53 -10.62 11.79
C GLN A 36 -8.78 -9.41 12.71
N GLY A 37 -10.03 -8.99 12.84
CA GLY A 37 -10.41 -7.86 13.70
C GLY A 37 -10.46 -6.51 12.98
N GLN A 38 -10.33 -6.49 11.67
CA GLN A 38 -10.55 -5.30 10.84
C GLN A 38 -12.03 -4.89 10.83
N LEU A 39 -12.28 -3.61 10.48
CA LEU A 39 -13.64 -3.13 10.28
C LEU A 39 -14.36 -4.01 9.23
N PRO A 40 -15.62 -4.38 9.47
CA PRO A 40 -16.37 -5.27 8.57
C PRO A 40 -16.85 -4.51 7.32
N ILE A 41 -15.90 -4.02 6.55
CA ILE A 41 -16.13 -3.31 5.28
C ILE A 41 -15.31 -4.03 4.20
N ILE A 42 -15.99 -4.69 3.27
CA ILE A 42 -15.32 -5.38 2.17
C ILE A 42 -15.14 -4.40 1.02
N TRP A 43 -13.90 -4.05 0.74
CA TRP A 43 -13.55 -3.11 -0.32
C TRP A 43 -13.78 -3.73 -1.70
N SER A 44 -14.38 -2.97 -2.60
CA SER A 44 -14.53 -3.32 -4.02
C SER A 44 -13.79 -2.36 -4.94
N LYS A 45 -13.69 -1.08 -4.56
CA LYS A 45 -13.00 -0.05 -5.34
C LYS A 45 -12.44 1.00 -4.40
N ALA A 46 -11.30 1.58 -4.77
CA ALA A 46 -10.74 2.76 -4.11
C ALA A 46 -10.16 3.74 -5.13
N GLU A 47 -10.40 5.05 -4.94
CA GLU A 47 -9.95 6.11 -5.84
C GLU A 47 -9.76 7.42 -5.07
N GLY A 48 -8.60 8.08 -5.25
CA GLY A 48 -8.25 9.28 -4.51
C GLY A 48 -8.28 9.05 -3.00
N HIS A 49 -9.14 9.74 -2.30
CA HIS A 49 -9.36 9.62 -0.85
C HIS A 49 -10.60 8.76 -0.50
N SER A 50 -11.18 8.08 -1.46
CA SER A 50 -12.45 7.37 -1.27
C SER A 50 -12.30 5.88 -1.50
N LEU A 51 -13.07 5.10 -0.74
CA LEU A 51 -13.25 3.68 -0.98
C LEU A 51 -14.75 3.36 -1.15
N VAL A 52 -15.04 2.29 -1.88
CA VAL A 52 -16.39 1.77 -2.08
C VAL A 52 -16.43 0.32 -1.62
N ASP A 53 -17.43 -0.04 -0.82
CA ASP A 53 -17.63 -1.42 -0.39
C ASP A 53 -18.42 -2.25 -1.42
N ILE A 54 -18.58 -3.54 -1.13
CA ILE A 54 -19.35 -4.47 -1.99
C ILE A 54 -20.84 -4.11 -2.11
N GLY A 55 -21.38 -3.32 -1.17
CA GLY A 55 -22.74 -2.78 -1.23
C GLY A 55 -22.83 -1.49 -2.04
N GLY A 56 -21.70 -0.96 -2.50
CA GLY A 56 -21.59 0.31 -3.19
C GLY A 56 -21.74 1.52 -2.26
N ASN A 57 -21.53 1.36 -0.96
CA ASN A 57 -21.39 2.49 -0.05
C ASN A 57 -20.03 3.14 -0.26
N LYS A 58 -20.00 4.46 -0.42
CA LYS A 58 -18.79 5.25 -0.58
C LYS A 58 -18.40 5.86 0.77
N PHE A 59 -17.15 5.67 1.17
CA PHE A 59 -16.54 6.18 2.40
C PHE A 59 -15.37 7.09 2.08
N ILE A 60 -15.00 7.94 3.03
CA ILE A 60 -13.73 8.66 3.02
C ILE A 60 -12.71 7.77 3.75
N ASP A 61 -11.56 7.55 3.13
CA ASP A 61 -10.46 6.83 3.75
C ASP A 61 -9.52 7.81 4.46
N PHE A 62 -9.55 7.82 5.79
CA PHE A 62 -8.64 8.58 6.63
C PHE A 62 -7.40 7.78 7.04
N THR A 63 -7.33 6.50 6.68
CA THR A 63 -6.21 5.63 7.08
C THR A 63 -5.14 5.53 6.02
N SER A 64 -5.46 5.88 4.77
CA SER A 64 -4.57 5.73 3.60
C SER A 64 -3.95 4.33 3.54
N THR A 65 -4.73 3.28 3.87
CA THR A 65 -4.25 1.89 3.96
C THR A 65 -3.05 1.77 4.92
N ILE A 66 -3.18 2.33 6.13
CA ILE A 66 -2.11 2.42 7.13
C ILE A 66 -0.90 3.17 6.56
N PHE A 67 -1.17 4.40 6.08
CA PHE A 67 -0.20 5.39 5.60
C PHE A 67 0.56 5.02 4.30
N VAL A 68 0.05 4.10 3.50
CA VAL A 68 0.69 3.65 2.25
C VAL A 68 0.19 4.41 1.02
N ALA A 69 -1.10 4.75 0.97
CA ALA A 69 -1.71 5.40 -0.20
C ALA A 69 -1.54 6.94 -0.21
N ASN A 70 -0.34 7.43 0.06
CA ASN A 70 -0.03 8.88 0.24
C ASN A 70 -0.30 9.72 -1.01
N ILE A 71 -0.25 9.13 -2.20
CA ILE A 71 -0.55 9.80 -3.47
C ILE A 71 -2.01 9.62 -3.91
N GLY A 72 -2.83 9.07 -3.04
CA GLY A 72 -4.21 8.67 -3.30
C GLY A 72 -4.34 7.29 -3.94
N HIS A 73 -5.49 6.65 -3.66
CA HIS A 73 -5.83 5.37 -4.27
C HIS A 73 -5.94 5.49 -5.79
N SER A 74 -5.48 4.46 -6.49
CA SER A 74 -5.61 4.34 -7.96
C SER A 74 -5.13 5.57 -8.73
N ASN A 75 -4.01 6.17 -8.28
CA ASN A 75 -3.43 7.34 -8.94
C ASN A 75 -3.14 7.05 -10.42
N ASN A 76 -3.73 7.83 -11.33
CA ASN A 76 -3.66 7.59 -12.77
C ASN A 76 -2.23 7.64 -13.33
N ASN A 77 -1.37 8.52 -12.79
CA ASN A 77 0.03 8.59 -13.21
C ASN A 77 0.81 7.35 -12.78
N LEU A 78 0.55 6.85 -11.57
CA LEU A 78 1.15 5.61 -11.09
C LEU A 78 0.72 4.43 -11.97
N ILE A 79 -0.59 4.27 -12.22
CA ILE A 79 -1.14 3.21 -13.07
C ILE A 79 -0.52 3.25 -14.47
N LYS A 80 -0.45 4.43 -15.09
CA LYS A 80 0.15 4.63 -16.42
C LYS A 80 1.62 4.21 -16.45
N ASN A 81 2.39 4.58 -15.42
CA ASN A 81 3.81 4.23 -15.33
C ASN A 81 4.03 2.74 -15.05
N LEU A 82 3.18 2.11 -14.21
CA LEU A 82 3.21 0.66 -14.00
C LEU A 82 2.93 -0.11 -15.29
N LYS A 83 1.89 0.27 -16.06
CA LYS A 83 1.61 -0.33 -17.36
C LYS A 83 2.81 -0.25 -18.30
N LYS A 84 3.43 0.94 -18.43
CA LYS A 84 4.65 1.12 -19.23
C LYS A 84 5.83 0.27 -18.74
N ALA A 85 5.95 0.05 -17.43
CA ALA A 85 6.99 -0.81 -16.88
C ALA A 85 6.75 -2.28 -17.22
N LEU A 86 5.51 -2.74 -17.15
CA LEU A 86 5.11 -4.11 -17.55
C LEU A 86 5.36 -4.37 -19.03
N ASP A 87 5.08 -3.39 -19.89
CA ASP A 87 5.31 -3.49 -21.35
C ASP A 87 6.78 -3.71 -21.70
N LYS A 88 7.72 -3.30 -20.83
CA LYS A 88 9.16 -3.56 -21.00
C LYS A 88 9.56 -5.03 -20.81
N LYS A 89 8.66 -5.87 -20.30
CA LYS A 89 8.88 -7.31 -20.07
C LYS A 89 10.09 -7.64 -19.18
N LEU A 90 10.50 -6.72 -18.30
CA LEU A 90 11.57 -6.91 -17.33
C LEU A 90 10.98 -6.89 -15.91
N LEU A 91 10.38 -8.01 -15.50
CA LEU A 91 9.70 -8.13 -14.20
C LEU A 91 10.65 -8.56 -13.07
N HIS A 92 11.68 -9.31 -13.41
CA HIS A 92 12.62 -9.89 -12.44
C HIS A 92 14.04 -9.54 -12.83
N SER A 93 14.76 -8.87 -11.96
CA SER A 93 16.20 -8.58 -12.16
C SER A 93 17.03 -8.77 -10.90
N TYR A 94 16.39 -8.86 -9.74
CA TYR A 94 16.97 -9.06 -8.41
C TYR A 94 18.39 -8.44 -8.25
N ALA A 95 19.45 -9.26 -8.22
CA ALA A 95 20.83 -8.80 -8.05
C ALA A 95 21.43 -8.17 -9.32
N TYR A 96 20.84 -8.38 -10.50
CA TYR A 96 21.39 -7.89 -11.75
C TYR A 96 21.18 -6.39 -11.94
N PHE A 97 22.10 -5.73 -12.61
CA PHE A 97 22.01 -4.30 -12.90
C PHE A 97 20.89 -4.00 -13.90
N ASN A 98 20.16 -2.90 -13.66
CA ASN A 98 19.24 -2.37 -14.63
C ASN A 98 19.12 -0.84 -14.51
N SER A 99 18.82 -0.20 -15.63
CA SER A 99 18.76 1.27 -15.73
C SER A 99 17.61 1.89 -14.92
N SER A 100 16.52 1.18 -14.72
CA SER A 100 15.39 1.69 -13.92
C SER A 100 15.78 1.80 -12.44
N ARG A 101 16.49 0.79 -11.91
CA ARG A 101 17.01 0.80 -10.54
C ARG A 101 18.07 1.89 -10.35
N GLU A 102 18.98 2.04 -11.30
CA GLU A 102 20.01 3.09 -11.29
C GLU A 102 19.35 4.48 -11.19
N LYS A 103 18.40 4.79 -12.07
CA LYS A 103 17.68 6.05 -12.08
C LYS A 103 16.90 6.30 -10.77
N TYR A 104 16.25 5.25 -10.25
CA TYR A 104 15.48 5.33 -9.01
C TYR A 104 16.39 5.65 -7.82
N LEU A 105 17.51 4.92 -7.68
CA LEU A 105 18.46 5.12 -6.58
C LEU A 105 19.09 6.52 -6.60
N LYS A 106 19.47 7.03 -7.77
CA LYS A 106 19.97 8.40 -7.92
C LYS A 106 18.94 9.43 -7.42
N ASN A 107 17.69 9.27 -7.83
CA ASN A 107 16.62 10.17 -7.40
C ASN A 107 16.33 10.05 -5.90
N LEU A 108 16.33 8.83 -5.34
CA LEU A 108 16.09 8.58 -3.93
C LEU A 108 17.17 9.22 -3.05
N VAL A 109 18.44 9.02 -3.39
CA VAL A 109 19.58 9.61 -2.66
C VAL A 109 19.53 11.13 -2.74
N LYS A 110 19.26 11.70 -3.93
CA LYS A 110 19.10 13.15 -4.10
C LYS A 110 17.93 13.69 -3.25
N PHE A 111 16.80 12.99 -3.19
CA PHE A 111 15.63 13.35 -2.38
C PHE A 111 15.92 13.31 -0.89
N ALA A 112 16.65 12.29 -0.42
CA ALA A 112 17.04 12.14 0.98
C ALA A 112 17.98 13.24 1.49
N GLY A 113 18.69 13.93 0.60
CA GLY A 113 19.55 15.06 0.91
C GLY A 113 21.03 14.68 1.08
N LYS A 114 21.86 15.69 1.27
CA LYS A 114 23.33 15.60 1.21
C LYS A 114 24.00 14.76 2.31
N ASN A 115 23.26 14.35 3.32
CA ASN A 115 23.78 13.48 4.38
C ASN A 115 23.75 11.99 4.01
N PHE A 116 23.17 11.65 2.84
CA PHE A 116 23.01 10.28 2.36
C PHE A 116 23.65 10.12 0.98
N GLU A 117 24.52 9.14 0.85
CA GLU A 117 25.21 8.85 -0.41
C GLU A 117 24.72 7.57 -1.07
N LYS A 118 24.15 6.67 -0.31
CA LYS A 118 23.74 5.33 -0.75
C LYS A 118 22.37 4.96 -0.19
N ALA A 119 21.66 4.11 -0.90
CA ALA A 119 20.42 3.53 -0.43
C ALA A 119 20.40 2.01 -0.67
N PHE A 120 19.85 1.29 0.29
CA PHE A 120 19.63 -0.15 0.20
C PHE A 120 18.14 -0.41 0.09
N LEU A 121 17.71 -1.00 -1.02
CA LEU A 121 16.30 -1.28 -1.28
C LEU A 121 15.89 -2.61 -0.65
N MET A 122 14.81 -2.59 0.13
CA MET A 122 14.19 -3.73 0.76
C MET A 122 12.74 -3.87 0.28
N SER A 123 12.13 -5.04 0.47
CA SER A 123 10.78 -5.31 -0.01
C SER A 123 9.69 -4.65 0.83
N ALA A 124 9.93 -4.46 2.13
CA ALA A 124 8.96 -3.93 3.07
C ALA A 124 9.60 -3.08 4.17
N GLY A 125 8.79 -2.26 4.85
CA GLY A 125 9.25 -1.38 5.93
C GLY A 125 9.86 -2.13 7.10
N THR A 126 9.30 -3.27 7.51
CA THR A 126 9.83 -4.13 8.57
C THR A 126 11.23 -4.66 8.23
N GLU A 127 11.44 -5.11 6.98
CA GLU A 127 12.76 -5.56 6.52
C GLU A 127 13.77 -4.41 6.49
N ALA A 128 13.36 -3.21 6.08
CA ALA A 128 14.22 -2.02 6.11
C ALA A 128 14.64 -1.66 7.54
N THR A 129 13.72 -1.72 8.50
CA THR A 129 14.02 -1.51 9.93
C THR A 129 14.97 -2.58 10.47
N GLU A 130 14.74 -3.84 10.14
CA GLU A 130 15.61 -4.93 10.55
C GLU A 130 17.03 -4.78 9.97
N ALA A 131 17.14 -4.43 8.70
CA ALA A 131 18.42 -4.15 8.06
C ALA A 131 19.16 -2.99 8.74
N ALA A 132 18.46 -1.90 9.08
CA ALA A 132 19.03 -0.77 9.79
C ALA A 132 19.57 -1.20 11.16
N LEU A 133 18.80 -1.96 11.95
CA LEU A 133 19.24 -2.47 13.25
C LEU A 133 20.45 -3.39 13.15
N LYS A 134 20.52 -4.24 12.12
CA LYS A 134 21.70 -5.09 11.86
C LYS A 134 22.93 -4.25 11.53
N LEU A 135 22.79 -3.23 10.68
CA LEU A 135 23.88 -2.31 10.35
C LEU A 135 24.38 -1.55 11.58
N MET A 136 23.49 -1.04 12.42
CA MET A 136 23.84 -0.36 13.68
C MET A 136 24.63 -1.28 14.60
N ARG A 137 24.22 -2.55 14.78
CA ARG A 137 24.93 -3.53 15.60
C ARG A 137 26.33 -3.84 15.04
N LEU A 138 26.45 -4.04 13.73
CA LEU A 138 27.75 -4.28 13.08
C LEU A 138 28.70 -3.09 13.20
N TYR A 139 28.17 -1.87 13.14
CA TYR A 139 28.95 -0.65 13.35
C TYR A 139 29.40 -0.54 14.80
N GLY A 140 28.50 -0.72 15.77
CA GLY A 140 28.82 -0.64 17.20
C GLY A 140 29.77 -1.72 17.72
N GLN A 141 29.98 -2.82 16.98
CA GLN A 141 31.00 -3.82 17.29
C GLN A 141 32.42 -3.43 16.83
N LYS A 142 32.51 -2.40 15.95
CA LYS A 142 33.80 -1.91 15.42
C LYS A 142 34.30 -0.65 16.15
N VAL A 143 33.45 -0.04 16.97
CA VAL A 143 33.73 1.15 17.80
C VAL A 143 33.87 0.71 19.24
#